data_73b95a17dbf4c0e05ebf3106f5bb98e7
#
_entry.id   73b95a17dbf4c0e05ebf3106f5bb98e7
#
_cell.length_a   1.000
_cell.length_b   1.000
_cell.length_c   1.000
_cell.angle_alpha   90.00
_cell.angle_beta   90.00
_cell.angle_gamma   90.00
#
_symmetry.space_group_name_H-M   'P 1'
#
loop_
_entity.id
_entity.type
_entity.pdbx_description
1 polymer ?
#
loop_
_entity_poly.entity_id
_entity_poly.type
_entity_poly.pdbx_seq_one_letter_code
_entity_poly.pdbx_strand_id
1 'polypeptide(L)'
;MLPSRNISTKKLITLHKKGMINFEALFKISYGLYIVSSGDKTSGNGFISNTVFQVTAEPPRFAVCCNKNNYTAEFIQKYKAFSVSVLAQSASPELFGKFGFRSGKDVDKISGTQVKYGDTGVPVVVDGTIAYFECNVIQTVDVGTHLMFIGELVNAELIDDANEPLTYSYYRQVKNGVAPKNAPTYIDKSKLERKSNITGSKKYECPACGHIYDESVETVKFKDLPDDWVCPNCGIEKSDFIEIT
;
A
#
# COMPACT_ATOMS: atom_id res chain seq x y z
N MET A 1 -52.00 7.61 29.22
CA MET A 1 -51.29 6.32 29.36
C MET A 1 -51.08 5.76 27.94
N LEU A 2 -49.87 5.88 27.42
CA LEU A 2 -49.45 5.32 26.13
C LEU A 2 -48.66 4.04 26.40
N PRO A 3 -48.85 2.96 25.67
CA PRO A 3 -48.16 1.71 25.92
C PRO A 3 -46.72 1.78 25.43
N SER A 4 -45.77 1.41 26.28
CA SER A 4 -44.38 1.23 26.02
C SER A 4 -44.15 0.09 25.00
N ARG A 5 -43.62 0.41 23.82
CA ARG A 5 -43.12 -0.59 22.87
C ARG A 5 -41.79 -1.16 23.38
N ASN A 6 -41.83 -2.38 23.85
CA ASN A 6 -40.67 -3.21 24.11
C ASN A 6 -40.01 -3.52 22.77
N ILE A 7 -38.91 -2.83 22.42
CA ILE A 7 -38.02 -3.21 21.31
C ILE A 7 -37.10 -4.30 21.88
N SER A 8 -37.43 -5.54 21.56
CA SER A 8 -36.55 -6.68 21.81
C SER A 8 -35.31 -6.56 20.93
N THR A 9 -34.22 -6.01 21.49
CA THR A 9 -32.89 -6.11 20.91
C THR A 9 -32.43 -7.57 21.03
N LYS A 10 -32.79 -8.40 20.07
CA LYS A 10 -32.06 -9.64 19.82
C LYS A 10 -30.68 -9.27 19.30
N LYS A 11 -29.74 -9.05 20.22
CA LYS A 11 -28.32 -9.06 19.95
C LYS A 11 -28.01 -10.44 19.37
N LEU A 12 -27.78 -10.52 18.06
CA LEU A 12 -27.09 -11.66 17.46
C LEU A 12 -25.69 -11.69 18.02
N ILE A 13 -25.52 -12.37 19.16
CA ILE A 13 -24.20 -12.76 19.65
C ILE A 13 -23.80 -13.93 18.74
N THR A 14 -23.11 -13.63 17.65
CA THR A 14 -22.39 -14.64 16.89
C THR A 14 -21.39 -15.25 17.86
N LEU A 15 -21.61 -16.49 18.29
CA LEU A 15 -20.67 -17.26 19.10
C LEU A 15 -19.38 -17.43 18.32
N HIS A 16 -18.45 -16.50 18.47
CA HIS A 16 -17.09 -16.66 17.97
C HIS A 16 -16.46 -17.83 18.72
N LYS A 17 -16.10 -18.89 17.99
CA LYS A 17 -15.29 -20.00 18.52
C LYS A 17 -14.05 -19.39 19.18
N LYS A 18 -13.86 -19.69 20.46
CA LYS A 18 -12.71 -19.23 21.26
C LYS A 18 -11.42 -19.59 20.52
N GLY A 19 -10.65 -18.59 20.04
CA GLY A 19 -9.36 -18.78 19.39
C GLY A 19 -9.30 -18.48 17.88
N MET A 20 -10.40 -18.08 17.20
CA MET A 20 -10.36 -17.75 15.79
C MET A 20 -10.16 -16.24 15.60
N ILE A 21 -9.05 -15.84 14.93
CA ILE A 21 -8.76 -14.45 14.59
C ILE A 21 -9.69 -14.01 13.47
N ASN A 22 -10.48 -12.96 13.71
CA ASN A 22 -11.19 -12.27 12.62
C ASN A 22 -10.22 -11.31 11.93
N PHE A 23 -9.68 -11.71 10.79
CA PHE A 23 -8.72 -10.91 10.02
C PHE A 23 -9.32 -9.62 9.44
N GLU A 24 -10.66 -9.52 9.28
CA GLU A 24 -11.31 -8.29 8.84
C GLU A 24 -11.13 -7.13 9.84
N ALA A 25 -10.93 -7.44 11.13
CA ALA A 25 -10.66 -6.45 12.16
C ALA A 25 -9.38 -5.65 11.87
N LEU A 26 -8.37 -6.25 11.20
CA LEU A 26 -7.13 -5.59 10.85
C LEU A 26 -7.33 -4.46 9.83
N PHE A 27 -8.42 -4.49 9.05
CA PHE A 27 -8.76 -3.41 8.12
C PHE A 27 -9.28 -2.14 8.82
N LYS A 28 -9.47 -2.17 10.15
CA LYS A 28 -9.85 -0.99 10.94
C LYS A 28 -8.65 -0.17 11.41
N ILE A 29 -7.42 -0.67 11.20
CA ILE A 29 -6.21 0.09 11.50
C ILE A 29 -6.01 1.14 10.40
N SER A 30 -5.73 2.39 10.80
CA SER A 30 -5.44 3.48 9.87
C SER A 30 -3.98 3.44 9.45
N TYR A 31 -3.75 3.56 8.14
CA TYR A 31 -2.42 3.70 7.53
C TYR A 31 -2.45 4.76 6.44
N GLY A 32 -1.34 5.46 6.27
CA GLY A 32 -1.06 6.20 5.03
C GLY A 32 -0.52 5.27 3.94
N LEU A 33 -0.23 5.84 2.77
CA LEU A 33 0.55 5.19 1.71
C LEU A 33 1.71 6.08 1.31
N TYR A 34 2.88 5.47 1.24
CA TYR A 34 4.16 6.13 1.09
C TYR A 34 5.02 5.41 0.08
N ILE A 35 5.93 6.13 -0.57
CA ILE A 35 7.10 5.50 -1.19
C ILE A 35 8.27 5.65 -0.23
N VAL A 36 8.87 4.52 0.16
CA VAL A 36 10.12 4.49 0.92
C VAL A 36 11.24 4.17 -0.03
N SER A 37 12.28 5.02 -0.06
CA SER A 37 13.42 4.88 -0.96
C SER A 37 14.73 4.91 -0.21
N SER A 38 15.77 4.30 -0.79
CA SER A 38 17.14 4.31 -0.30
C SER A 38 18.12 4.10 -1.46
N GLY A 39 19.38 4.48 -1.27
CA GLY A 39 20.41 4.41 -2.30
C GLY A 39 21.27 5.64 -2.35
N ASP A 40 21.85 5.89 -3.52
CA ASP A 40 22.60 7.11 -3.84
C ASP A 40 22.29 7.57 -5.29
N LYS A 41 23.04 8.55 -5.80
CA LYS A 41 22.87 9.09 -7.16
C LYS A 41 23.20 8.07 -8.28
N THR A 42 23.89 6.99 -7.95
CA THR A 42 24.33 5.96 -8.92
C THR A 42 23.44 4.73 -8.90
N SER A 43 22.84 4.43 -7.74
CA SER A 43 22.02 3.24 -7.56
C SER A 43 21.00 3.47 -6.45
N GLY A 44 19.74 3.38 -6.77
CA GLY A 44 18.65 3.58 -5.80
C GLY A 44 17.50 2.61 -6.01
N ASN A 45 16.72 2.41 -4.98
CA ASN A 45 15.50 1.61 -5.04
C ASN A 45 14.45 2.15 -4.09
N GLY A 46 13.19 1.71 -4.30
CA GLY A 46 12.07 2.09 -3.44
C GLY A 46 10.92 1.09 -3.50
N PHE A 47 9.99 1.23 -2.58
CA PHE A 47 8.77 0.40 -2.51
C PHE A 47 7.61 1.17 -1.91
N ILE A 48 6.38 0.77 -2.25
CA ILE A 48 5.17 1.25 -1.58
C ILE A 48 5.10 0.63 -0.18
N SER A 49 4.99 1.48 0.82
CA SER A 49 4.80 1.09 2.21
C SER A 49 3.55 1.73 2.80
N ASN A 50 2.80 0.96 3.58
CA ASN A 50 1.74 1.49 4.44
C ASN A 50 2.11 1.43 5.93
N THR A 51 3.23 0.85 6.28
CA THR A 51 3.74 0.74 7.66
C THR A 51 4.88 1.72 7.89
N VAL A 52 4.53 3.00 7.86
CA VAL A 52 5.38 4.12 8.24
C VAL A 52 4.66 4.90 9.32
N PHE A 53 5.33 5.19 10.44
CA PHE A 53 4.75 5.98 11.52
C PHE A 53 5.81 6.68 12.33
N GLN A 54 5.44 7.83 12.90
CA GLN A 54 6.28 8.57 13.84
C GLN A 54 6.31 7.83 15.18
N VAL A 55 7.51 7.61 15.73
CA VAL A 55 7.74 6.86 16.97
C VAL A 55 7.90 7.80 18.16
N THR A 56 8.65 8.89 17.97
CA THR A 56 8.94 9.89 19.01
C THR A 56 8.81 11.30 18.44
N ALA A 57 8.51 12.27 19.32
CA ALA A 57 8.43 13.68 18.95
C ALA A 57 9.76 14.41 19.16
N GLU A 58 10.54 14.05 20.19
CA GLU A 58 11.77 14.74 20.55
C GLU A 58 12.87 13.73 20.95
N PRO A 59 13.91 13.53 20.11
CA PRO A 59 13.98 13.93 18.72
C PRO A 59 12.94 13.18 17.87
N PRO A 60 12.48 13.75 16.73
CA PRO A 60 11.49 13.07 15.90
C PRO A 60 12.12 11.84 15.23
N ARG A 61 11.47 10.69 15.38
CA ARG A 61 11.89 9.40 14.81
C ARG A 61 10.75 8.73 14.10
N PHE A 62 11.09 8.01 13.04
CA PHE A 62 10.14 7.26 12.24
C PHE A 62 10.51 5.78 12.20
N ALA A 63 9.49 4.92 12.17
CA ALA A 63 9.65 3.50 11.91
C ALA A 63 9.08 3.15 10.53
N VAL A 64 9.80 2.28 9.81
CA VAL A 64 9.41 1.73 8.51
C VAL A 64 9.59 0.22 8.54
N CYS A 65 8.56 -0.55 8.15
CA CYS A 65 8.67 -1.99 8.01
C CYS A 65 8.88 -2.38 6.54
N CYS A 66 9.95 -3.10 6.24
CA CYS A 66 10.29 -3.60 4.91
C CYS A 66 10.43 -5.13 4.94
N ASN A 67 9.76 -5.83 4.02
CA ASN A 67 9.91 -7.27 3.89
C ASN A 67 11.37 -7.62 3.55
N LYS A 68 11.91 -8.69 4.16
CA LYS A 68 13.28 -9.14 3.91
C LYS A 68 13.55 -9.52 2.45
N ASN A 69 12.49 -9.95 1.73
CA ASN A 69 12.57 -10.27 0.31
C ASN A 69 12.46 -9.04 -0.60
N ASN A 70 12.14 -7.87 -0.05
CA ASN A 70 12.10 -6.63 -0.81
C ASN A 70 13.53 -6.11 -1.03
N TYR A 71 13.89 -5.90 -2.30
CA TYR A 71 15.24 -5.45 -2.66
C TYR A 71 15.65 -4.14 -2.00
N THR A 72 14.69 -3.25 -1.70
CA THR A 72 14.97 -2.00 -0.98
C THR A 72 15.51 -2.23 0.43
N ALA A 73 15.22 -3.38 1.08
CA ALA A 73 15.79 -3.69 2.39
C ALA A 73 17.32 -3.73 2.37
N GLU A 74 17.91 -4.29 1.29
CA GLU A 74 19.35 -4.34 1.09
C GLU A 74 19.95 -2.91 0.98
N PHE A 75 19.25 -2.01 0.29
CA PHE A 75 19.65 -0.60 0.17
C PHE A 75 19.60 0.12 1.51
N ILE A 76 18.51 0.01 2.27
CA ILE A 76 18.41 0.67 3.58
C ILE A 76 19.50 0.16 4.52
N GLN A 77 19.78 -1.15 4.50
CA GLN A 77 20.86 -1.73 5.30
C GLN A 77 22.24 -1.24 4.88
N LYS A 78 22.49 -1.06 3.58
CA LYS A 78 23.76 -0.61 3.02
C LYS A 78 23.99 0.89 3.28
N TYR A 79 23.01 1.73 2.93
CA TYR A 79 23.17 3.19 2.95
C TYR A 79 22.86 3.81 4.32
N LYS A 80 22.26 3.05 5.24
CA LYS A 80 21.90 3.49 6.60
C LYS A 80 21.03 4.75 6.65
N ALA A 81 20.26 4.96 5.58
CA ALA A 81 19.34 6.07 5.45
C ALA A 81 18.15 5.65 4.56
N PHE A 82 17.03 6.32 4.75
CA PHE A 82 15.86 6.17 3.88
C PHE A 82 15.10 7.50 3.78
N SER A 83 14.39 7.67 2.69
CA SER A 83 13.38 8.70 2.52
C SER A 83 11.98 8.11 2.60
N VAL A 84 11.01 8.93 2.97
CA VAL A 84 9.58 8.62 3.00
C VAL A 84 8.86 9.72 2.22
N SER A 85 8.24 9.37 1.10
CA SER A 85 7.42 10.27 0.29
C SER A 85 5.95 10.01 0.56
N VAL A 86 5.22 11.01 1.05
CA VAL A 86 3.78 10.94 1.36
C VAL A 86 3.01 11.10 0.06
N LEU A 87 2.31 10.05 -0.39
CA LEU A 87 1.58 10.08 -1.64
C LEU A 87 0.29 10.90 -1.54
N ALA A 88 0.00 11.66 -2.59
CA ALA A 88 -1.29 12.33 -2.79
C ALA A 88 -2.38 11.33 -3.16
N GLN A 89 -3.65 11.66 -2.88
CA GLN A 89 -4.79 10.88 -3.40
C GLN A 89 -4.83 10.85 -4.94
N SER A 90 -4.26 11.87 -5.59
CA SER A 90 -4.13 11.99 -7.04
C SER A 90 -2.93 11.23 -7.63
N ALA A 91 -2.10 10.58 -6.82
CA ALA A 91 -0.95 9.81 -7.30
C ALA A 91 -1.35 8.78 -8.36
N SER A 92 -0.52 8.67 -9.41
CA SER A 92 -0.83 7.88 -10.59
C SER A 92 -0.74 6.37 -10.35
N PRO A 93 -1.55 5.55 -11.06
CA PRO A 93 -1.47 4.09 -10.99
C PRO A 93 -0.10 3.52 -11.34
N GLU A 94 0.64 4.17 -12.23
CA GLU A 94 1.98 3.76 -12.69
C GLU A 94 2.98 3.74 -11.52
N LEU A 95 2.87 4.70 -10.58
CA LEU A 95 3.69 4.71 -9.37
C LEU A 95 3.45 3.45 -8.52
N PHE A 96 2.17 3.05 -8.36
CA PHE A 96 1.84 1.83 -7.64
C PHE A 96 2.35 0.59 -8.37
N GLY A 97 2.20 0.53 -9.69
CA GLY A 97 2.76 -0.53 -10.53
C GLY A 97 4.27 -0.66 -10.33
N LYS A 98 4.98 0.45 -10.49
CA LYS A 98 6.45 0.50 -10.45
C LYS A 98 7.01 0.20 -9.05
N PHE A 99 6.49 0.85 -8.01
CA PHE A 99 7.04 0.75 -6.66
C PHE A 99 6.40 -0.35 -5.81
N GLY A 100 5.15 -0.75 -6.11
CA GLY A 100 4.40 -1.71 -5.31
C GLY A 100 4.46 -3.15 -5.80
N PHE A 101 4.43 -3.37 -7.12
CA PHE A 101 4.21 -4.70 -7.71
C PHE A 101 5.39 -5.25 -8.52
N ARG A 102 6.37 -4.43 -8.86
CA ARG A 102 7.59 -4.88 -9.56
C ARG A 102 8.77 -4.96 -8.60
N SER A 103 9.68 -5.92 -8.84
CA SER A 103 10.92 -6.01 -8.09
C SER A 103 11.95 -5.01 -8.64
N GLY A 104 12.71 -4.35 -7.75
CA GLY A 104 13.83 -3.53 -8.17
C GLY A 104 15.04 -4.32 -8.68
N LYS A 105 14.98 -5.66 -8.65
CA LYS A 105 15.94 -6.54 -9.33
C LYS A 105 15.65 -6.65 -10.82
N ASP A 106 14.38 -6.46 -11.20
CA ASP A 106 13.92 -6.64 -12.58
C ASP A 106 13.75 -5.30 -13.32
N VAL A 107 13.47 -4.22 -12.56
CA VAL A 107 13.25 -2.88 -13.14
C VAL A 107 13.99 -1.81 -12.33
N ASP A 108 14.54 -0.82 -13.04
CA ASP A 108 15.07 0.39 -12.42
C ASP A 108 13.89 1.28 -11.99
N LYS A 109 13.69 1.38 -10.67
CA LYS A 109 12.58 2.15 -10.11
C LYS A 109 12.85 3.65 -10.02
N ILE A 110 14.10 4.06 -10.09
CA ILE A 110 14.51 5.47 -9.99
C ILE A 110 14.54 6.11 -11.37
N SER A 111 15.04 5.41 -12.38
CA SER A 111 15.06 5.91 -13.76
C SER A 111 13.65 6.24 -14.26
N GLY A 112 13.47 7.42 -14.87
CA GLY A 112 12.19 7.92 -15.38
C GLY A 112 11.18 8.27 -14.28
N THR A 113 11.60 8.38 -13.01
CA THR A 113 10.80 8.89 -11.88
C THR A 113 11.38 10.24 -11.45
N GLN A 114 10.54 11.19 -11.12
CA GLN A 114 11.00 12.48 -10.58
C GLN A 114 11.52 12.27 -9.16
N VAL A 115 12.83 12.45 -8.99
CA VAL A 115 13.51 12.31 -7.70
C VAL A 115 14.39 13.51 -7.41
N LYS A 116 14.57 13.80 -6.14
CA LYS A 116 15.60 14.71 -5.63
C LYS A 116 16.49 13.98 -4.63
N TYR A 117 17.60 14.62 -4.26
CA TYR A 117 18.55 14.12 -3.28
C TYR A 117 18.77 15.25 -2.27
N GLY A 118 18.41 15.00 -1.03
CA GLY A 118 18.52 15.97 0.05
C GLY A 118 19.70 15.68 0.98
N ASP A 119 19.51 15.87 2.28
CA ASP A 119 20.57 15.85 3.29
C ASP A 119 21.17 14.45 3.52
N THR A 120 20.37 13.39 3.36
CA THR A 120 20.87 12.01 3.49
C THR A 120 21.57 11.49 2.24
N GLY A 121 21.40 12.18 1.11
CA GLY A 121 21.88 11.75 -0.20
C GLY A 121 21.14 10.56 -0.82
N VAL A 122 20.11 10.03 -0.17
CA VAL A 122 19.25 8.99 -0.75
C VAL A 122 18.22 9.59 -1.72
N PRO A 123 17.72 8.83 -2.70
CA PRO A 123 16.67 9.33 -3.59
C PRO A 123 15.37 9.59 -2.82
N VAL A 124 14.77 10.76 -3.04
CA VAL A 124 13.46 11.16 -2.56
C VAL A 124 12.55 11.24 -3.77
N VAL A 125 11.55 10.36 -3.86
CA VAL A 125 10.55 10.42 -4.92
C VAL A 125 9.64 11.61 -4.68
N VAL A 126 9.56 12.53 -5.65
CA VAL A 126 8.69 13.71 -5.56
C VAL A 126 7.48 13.63 -6.50
N ASP A 127 7.46 12.64 -7.38
CA ASP A 127 6.34 12.37 -8.28
C ASP A 127 5.11 11.89 -7.49
N GLY A 128 3.97 12.58 -7.64
CA GLY A 128 2.74 12.29 -6.90
C GLY A 128 2.83 12.43 -5.38
N THR A 129 3.81 13.20 -4.88
CA THR A 129 4.15 13.36 -3.46
C THR A 129 3.78 14.74 -2.95
N ILE A 130 3.16 14.81 -1.76
CA ILE A 130 2.76 16.08 -1.10
C ILE A 130 3.71 16.53 0.00
N ALA A 131 4.41 15.58 0.62
CA ALA A 131 5.44 15.86 1.63
C ALA A 131 6.45 14.73 1.65
N TYR A 132 7.66 14.99 2.17
CA TYR A 132 8.63 13.92 2.36
C TYR A 132 9.44 14.13 3.64
N PHE A 133 10.07 13.03 4.07
CA PHE A 133 10.94 12.96 5.21
C PHE A 133 12.23 12.22 4.81
N GLU A 134 13.37 12.64 5.36
CA GLU A 134 14.66 11.94 5.25
C GLU A 134 15.14 11.53 6.63
N CYS A 135 15.56 10.29 6.77
CA CYS A 135 15.92 9.71 8.05
C CYS A 135 17.26 8.96 7.96
N ASN A 136 18.12 9.16 8.95
CA ASN A 136 19.27 8.30 9.20
C ASN A 136 18.86 7.12 10.09
N VAL A 137 19.16 5.89 9.67
CA VAL A 137 18.83 4.68 10.44
C VAL A 137 19.66 4.63 11.71
N ILE A 138 18.98 4.60 12.85
CA ILE A 138 19.60 4.46 14.17
C ILE A 138 19.47 3.05 14.74
N GLN A 139 18.46 2.29 14.30
CA GLN A 139 18.22 0.93 14.75
C GLN A 139 17.53 0.10 13.68
N THR A 140 17.86 -1.19 13.63
CA THR A 140 17.16 -2.18 12.80
C THR A 140 16.72 -3.33 13.69
N VAL A 141 15.43 -3.68 13.66
CA VAL A 141 14.83 -4.75 14.44
C VAL A 141 14.29 -5.81 13.50
N ASP A 142 14.71 -7.08 13.74
CA ASP A 142 14.15 -8.23 13.04
C ASP A 142 12.81 -8.62 13.68
N VAL A 143 11.73 -8.52 12.90
CA VAL A 143 10.37 -8.87 13.33
C VAL A 143 9.82 -10.10 12.58
N GLY A 144 10.71 -11.00 12.16
CA GLY A 144 10.37 -12.25 11.46
C GLY A 144 10.44 -12.09 9.93
N THR A 145 9.33 -11.91 9.25
CA THR A 145 9.30 -11.73 7.78
C THR A 145 9.78 -10.37 7.32
N HIS A 146 9.83 -9.39 8.22
CA HIS A 146 10.19 -8.00 7.93
C HIS A 146 11.35 -7.52 8.82
N LEU A 147 12.04 -6.50 8.34
CA LEU A 147 12.91 -5.64 9.13
C LEU A 147 12.17 -4.34 9.43
N MET A 148 12.18 -3.94 10.70
CA MET A 148 11.72 -2.62 11.11
C MET A 148 12.94 -1.72 11.26
N PHE A 149 13.02 -0.69 10.42
CA PHE A 149 14.05 0.33 10.48
C PHE A 149 13.52 1.51 11.28
N ILE A 150 14.26 1.91 12.30
CA ILE A 150 13.98 3.14 13.07
C ILE A 150 15.01 4.17 12.63
N GLY A 151 14.52 5.31 12.14
CA GLY A 151 15.35 6.39 11.65
C GLY A 151 15.09 7.70 12.41
N GLU A 152 16.14 8.45 12.67
CA GLU A 152 16.08 9.80 13.18
C GLU A 152 15.87 10.77 12.03
N LEU A 153 14.86 11.64 12.14
CA LEU A 153 14.52 12.62 11.12
C LEU A 153 15.63 13.67 11.02
N VAL A 154 16.11 13.89 9.80
CA VAL A 154 17.14 14.92 9.51
C VAL A 154 16.63 16.01 8.57
N ASN A 155 15.60 15.70 7.75
CA ASN A 155 14.99 16.67 6.86
C ASN A 155 13.50 16.34 6.65
N ALA A 156 12.67 17.38 6.52
CA ALA A 156 11.25 17.29 6.21
C ALA A 156 10.82 18.47 5.35
N GLU A 157 10.04 18.22 4.31
CA GLU A 157 9.55 19.29 3.43
C GLU A 157 8.09 19.03 3.03
N LEU A 158 7.28 20.08 3.07
CA LEU A 158 5.94 20.12 2.51
C LEU A 158 6.05 20.60 1.06
N ILE A 159 5.59 19.77 0.11
CA ILE A 159 5.62 20.06 -1.33
C ILE A 159 4.31 20.67 -1.79
N ASP A 160 3.19 20.14 -1.30
CA ASP A 160 1.85 20.54 -1.74
C ASP A 160 0.89 20.49 -0.54
N ASP A 161 0.38 21.66 -0.15
CA ASP A 161 -0.54 21.84 0.96
C ASP A 161 -2.03 21.75 0.53
N ALA A 162 -2.27 21.72 -0.78
CA ALA A 162 -3.63 21.71 -1.32
C ALA A 162 -4.22 20.30 -1.51
N ASN A 163 -3.35 19.30 -1.70
CA ASN A 163 -3.77 17.94 -1.93
C ASN A 163 -3.78 17.11 -0.64
N GLU A 164 -4.79 16.22 -0.53
CA GLU A 164 -4.95 15.32 0.61
C GLU A 164 -3.99 14.12 0.53
N PRO A 165 -3.46 13.66 1.68
CA PRO A 165 -2.64 12.46 1.73
C PRO A 165 -3.46 11.22 1.38
N LEU A 166 -2.84 10.29 0.67
CA LEU A 166 -3.45 9.01 0.34
C LEU A 166 -3.44 8.09 1.57
N THR A 167 -4.63 7.77 2.07
CA THR A 167 -4.80 6.76 3.12
C THR A 167 -5.00 5.37 2.53
N TYR A 168 -4.60 4.33 3.28
CA TYR A 168 -4.79 2.95 2.85
C TYR A 168 -6.28 2.59 2.73
N SER A 169 -7.16 3.18 3.56
CA SER A 169 -8.61 2.98 3.45
C SER A 169 -9.16 3.59 2.15
N TYR A 170 -8.72 4.79 1.77
CA TYR A 170 -9.10 5.42 0.51
C TYR A 170 -8.61 4.59 -0.69
N TYR A 171 -7.35 4.14 -0.65
CA TYR A 171 -6.77 3.28 -1.67
C TYR A 171 -7.60 1.99 -1.88
N ARG A 172 -8.03 1.34 -0.79
CA ARG A 172 -8.83 0.12 -0.86
C ARG A 172 -10.28 0.36 -1.30
N GLN A 173 -10.93 1.40 -0.77
CA GLN A 173 -12.38 1.62 -0.95
C GLN A 173 -12.72 2.39 -2.21
N VAL A 174 -11.87 3.34 -2.60
CA VAL A 174 -12.11 4.24 -3.73
C VAL A 174 -11.32 3.81 -4.96
N LYS A 175 -10.04 3.45 -4.78
CA LYS A 175 -9.18 2.99 -5.88
C LYS A 175 -9.19 1.47 -6.09
N ASN A 176 -9.97 0.71 -5.31
CA ASN A 176 -10.02 -0.77 -5.32
C ASN A 176 -8.65 -1.44 -5.16
N GLY A 177 -7.74 -0.75 -4.50
CA GLY A 177 -6.36 -1.19 -4.34
C GLY A 177 -6.21 -2.38 -3.40
N VAL A 178 -5.20 -3.22 -3.65
CA VAL A 178 -4.89 -4.41 -2.86
C VAL A 178 -3.45 -4.37 -2.35
N ALA A 179 -3.20 -5.06 -1.22
CA ALA A 179 -1.85 -5.21 -0.71
C ALA A 179 -1.11 -6.33 -1.47
N PRO A 180 0.11 -6.09 -1.99
CA PRO A 180 0.93 -7.15 -2.56
C PRO A 180 1.36 -8.16 -1.47
N LYS A 181 1.70 -9.41 -1.85
CA LYS A 181 2.01 -10.51 -0.92
C LYS A 181 3.13 -10.20 0.09
N ASN A 182 4.05 -9.31 -0.25
CA ASN A 182 5.14 -8.89 0.63
C ASN A 182 4.78 -7.71 1.54
N ALA A 183 3.56 -7.18 1.47
CA ALA A 183 3.14 -6.10 2.36
C ALA A 183 2.84 -6.65 3.77
N PRO A 184 3.18 -5.92 4.85
CA PRO A 184 2.86 -6.32 6.23
C PRO A 184 1.36 -6.53 6.47
N THR A 185 0.53 -5.84 5.69
CA THR A 185 -0.93 -5.89 5.79
C THR A 185 -1.60 -6.84 4.79
N TYR A 186 -0.80 -7.67 4.09
CA TYR A 186 -1.35 -8.69 3.21
C TYR A 186 -2.13 -9.73 4.01
N ILE A 187 -3.35 -9.99 3.60
CA ILE A 187 -4.20 -11.04 4.16
C ILE A 187 -4.61 -11.95 3.00
N ASP A 188 -4.30 -13.24 3.14
CA ASP A 188 -4.74 -14.23 2.17
C ASP A 188 -6.27 -14.27 2.08
N LYS A 189 -6.81 -14.25 0.86
CA LYS A 189 -8.26 -14.24 0.60
C LYS A 189 -8.99 -15.39 1.30
N SER A 190 -8.32 -16.55 1.50
CA SER A 190 -8.88 -17.71 2.20
C SER A 190 -9.16 -17.48 3.68
N LYS A 191 -8.50 -16.48 4.28
CA LYS A 191 -8.67 -16.10 5.70
C LYS A 191 -9.77 -15.06 5.91
N LEU A 192 -10.31 -14.48 4.84
CA LEU A 192 -11.43 -13.54 4.88
C LEU A 192 -12.74 -14.33 4.77
N GLU A 193 -13.74 -14.00 5.59
CA GLU A 193 -15.06 -14.59 5.47
C GLU A 193 -15.65 -14.22 4.09
N ARG A 194 -15.94 -15.23 3.27
CA ARG A 194 -16.61 -15.02 1.99
C ARG A 194 -18.04 -14.56 2.23
N LYS A 195 -18.32 -13.28 2.02
CA LYS A 195 -19.70 -12.85 1.84
C LYS A 195 -20.21 -13.51 0.56
N SER A 196 -21.26 -14.33 0.71
CA SER A 196 -21.82 -15.19 -0.33
C SER A 196 -22.18 -14.47 -1.61
N ASN A 197 -21.78 -15.06 -2.67
CA ASN A 197 -21.82 -14.80 -4.08
C ASN A 197 -23.20 -14.52 -4.65
N ILE A 198 -23.22 -13.58 -5.58
CA ILE A 198 -24.15 -13.58 -6.71
C ILE A 198 -23.50 -14.49 -7.77
N THR A 199 -24.16 -15.60 -8.08
CA THR A 199 -23.72 -16.57 -9.08
C THR A 199 -24.00 -16.03 -10.50
N GLY A 200 -23.00 -16.07 -11.39
CA GLY A 200 -23.19 -15.98 -12.83
C GLY A 200 -22.56 -14.81 -13.59
N SER A 201 -21.79 -13.91 -12.97
CA SER A 201 -21.04 -12.89 -13.70
C SER A 201 -19.58 -13.29 -13.84
N LYS A 202 -18.97 -12.94 -14.98
CA LYS A 202 -17.54 -13.14 -15.23
C LYS A 202 -16.74 -12.16 -14.39
N LYS A 203 -15.59 -12.64 -13.92
CA LYS A 203 -14.61 -11.86 -13.20
C LYS A 203 -13.24 -12.03 -13.84
N TYR A 204 -12.47 -10.96 -13.86
CA TYR A 204 -11.14 -10.95 -14.42
C TYR A 204 -10.17 -10.45 -13.35
N GLU A 205 -9.10 -11.19 -13.09
CA GLU A 205 -8.09 -10.86 -12.09
C GLU A 205 -6.82 -10.34 -12.76
N CYS A 206 -6.34 -9.20 -12.29
CA CYS A 206 -5.03 -8.69 -12.65
C CYS A 206 -3.93 -9.57 -12.00
N PRO A 207 -3.06 -10.23 -12.78
CA PRO A 207 -2.05 -11.12 -12.22
C PRO A 207 -0.96 -10.39 -11.44
N ALA A 208 -0.75 -9.10 -11.72
CA ALA A 208 0.26 -8.31 -11.04
C ALA A 208 -0.18 -7.85 -9.65
N CYS A 209 -1.43 -7.35 -9.50
CA CYS A 209 -1.87 -6.74 -8.24
C CYS A 209 -3.09 -7.42 -7.60
N GLY A 210 -3.72 -8.40 -8.28
CA GLY A 210 -4.90 -9.09 -7.79
C GLY A 210 -6.19 -8.24 -7.82
N HIS A 211 -6.18 -7.10 -8.53
CA HIS A 211 -7.40 -6.34 -8.80
C HIS A 211 -8.41 -7.20 -9.55
N ILE A 212 -9.67 -7.18 -9.10
CA ILE A 212 -10.74 -7.95 -9.75
C ILE A 212 -11.69 -6.98 -10.44
N TYR A 213 -11.80 -7.13 -11.77
CA TYR A 213 -12.85 -6.54 -12.55
C TYR A 213 -14.06 -7.49 -12.50
N ASP A 214 -15.14 -7.07 -11.83
CA ASP A 214 -16.34 -7.90 -11.62
C ASP A 214 -17.50 -7.36 -12.47
N GLU A 215 -17.84 -8.07 -13.53
CA GLU A 215 -18.94 -7.67 -14.44
C GLU A 215 -20.33 -7.59 -13.77
N SER A 216 -20.46 -8.04 -12.51
CA SER A 216 -21.73 -7.89 -11.76
C SER A 216 -21.92 -6.48 -11.18
N VAL A 217 -20.85 -5.72 -11.04
CA VAL A 217 -20.88 -4.37 -10.46
C VAL A 217 -20.42 -3.29 -11.43
N GLU A 218 -19.76 -3.69 -12.52
CA GLU A 218 -19.27 -2.78 -13.55
C GLU A 218 -20.34 -2.50 -14.62
N THR A 219 -20.33 -1.29 -15.18
CA THR A 219 -21.30 -0.86 -16.20
C THR A 219 -20.95 -1.34 -17.61
N VAL A 220 -19.68 -1.69 -17.85
CA VAL A 220 -19.14 -2.15 -19.12
C VAL A 220 -18.63 -3.57 -18.93
N LYS A 221 -18.85 -4.45 -19.91
CA LYS A 221 -18.25 -5.80 -19.87
C LYS A 221 -16.75 -5.70 -20.14
N PHE A 222 -15.97 -6.55 -19.51
CA PHE A 222 -14.51 -6.53 -19.63
C PHE A 222 -14.02 -6.59 -21.10
N LYS A 223 -14.67 -7.42 -21.92
CA LYS A 223 -14.36 -7.54 -23.34
C LYS A 223 -14.58 -6.23 -24.12
N ASP A 224 -15.54 -5.41 -23.69
CA ASP A 224 -15.98 -4.17 -24.35
C ASP A 224 -15.20 -2.93 -23.87
N LEU A 225 -14.27 -3.10 -22.93
CA LEU A 225 -13.32 -2.05 -22.54
C LEU A 225 -12.39 -1.69 -23.72
N PRO A 226 -11.93 -0.42 -23.82
CA PRO A 226 -10.95 -0.01 -24.82
C PRO A 226 -9.70 -0.89 -24.80
N ASP A 227 -9.02 -1.05 -25.94
CA ASP A 227 -7.81 -1.89 -26.01
C ASP A 227 -6.64 -1.30 -25.24
N ASP A 228 -6.61 0.02 -25.07
CA ASP A 228 -5.64 0.76 -24.26
C ASP A 228 -6.02 0.87 -22.78
N TRP A 229 -7.12 0.21 -22.36
CA TRP A 229 -7.49 0.18 -20.96
C TRP A 229 -6.44 -0.56 -20.14
N VAL A 230 -6.06 0.04 -19.01
CA VAL A 230 -5.08 -0.54 -18.08
C VAL A 230 -5.70 -0.75 -16.70
N CYS A 231 -5.09 -1.63 -15.94
CA CYS A 231 -5.48 -1.86 -14.55
C CYS A 231 -5.44 -0.55 -13.75
N PRO A 232 -6.55 -0.13 -13.12
CA PRO A 232 -6.62 1.12 -12.37
C PRO A 232 -5.70 1.14 -11.14
N ASN A 233 -5.21 -0.04 -10.69
CA ASN A 233 -4.35 -0.15 -9.52
C ASN A 233 -2.86 -0.16 -9.83
N CYS A 234 -2.44 -0.74 -10.97
CA CYS A 234 -1.02 -0.96 -11.22
C CYS A 234 -0.60 -0.67 -12.66
N GLY A 235 -1.53 -0.26 -13.54
CA GLY A 235 -1.22 0.13 -14.92
C GLY A 235 -0.87 -1.02 -15.87
N ILE A 236 -1.05 -2.31 -15.48
CA ILE A 236 -0.84 -3.44 -16.39
C ILE A 236 -1.94 -3.46 -17.46
N GLU A 237 -1.59 -3.92 -18.65
CA GLU A 237 -2.49 -3.93 -19.80
C GLU A 237 -3.68 -4.87 -19.64
N LYS A 238 -4.80 -4.56 -20.31
CA LYS A 238 -6.04 -5.37 -20.34
C LYS A 238 -5.76 -6.81 -20.74
N SER A 239 -4.88 -7.01 -21.73
CA SER A 239 -4.50 -8.32 -22.30
C SER A 239 -3.92 -9.30 -21.26
N ASP A 240 -3.37 -8.80 -20.16
CA ASP A 240 -2.73 -9.61 -19.12
C ASP A 240 -3.72 -10.15 -18.07
N PHE A 241 -4.97 -9.67 -18.08
CA PHE A 241 -5.97 -10.11 -17.11
C PHE A 241 -6.42 -11.56 -17.37
N ILE A 242 -6.66 -12.29 -16.28
CA ILE A 242 -7.05 -13.70 -16.30
C ILE A 242 -8.51 -13.80 -15.90
N GLU A 243 -9.35 -14.45 -16.74
CA GLU A 243 -10.74 -14.75 -16.39
C GLU A 243 -10.75 -15.75 -15.23
N ILE A 244 -11.47 -15.41 -14.16
CA ILE A 244 -11.67 -16.24 -12.97
C ILE A 244 -13.18 -16.48 -12.81
N THR A 245 -13.60 -17.73 -12.81
CA THR A 245 -15.00 -18.15 -12.62
C THR A 245 -15.41 -18.15 -11.16
#